data_c5e9eec9c6145fa1bb9401c99da11989
#
_entry.id   c5e9eec9c6145fa1bb9401c99da11989
#
_cell.length_a   1.000
_cell.length_b   1.000
_cell.length_c   1.000
_cell.angle_alpha   90.00
_cell.angle_beta   90.00
_cell.angle_gamma   90.00
#
_symmetry.space_group_name_H-M   'P 1'
#
loop_
_entity.id
_entity.type
_entity.pdbx_description
1 polymer ?
#
loop_
_entity_poly.entity_id
_entity_poly.type
_entity_poly.pdbx_seq_one_letter_code
_entity_poly.pdbx_strand_id
1 'polypeptide(L)'
;MDATPRDVVGWIDEIETFPDKLHLEVSHLSKPQLDTPYREEGWTIRQVIHHIADSHLNGISRIKFALTEDCPTIQPYNQDRWAELSDYSMDINSSLQLISGLHQRWTHLLRSLDKKQLIREFIHPESGIQVLKNLIGHYAWHGKHHLGHITTLKKRKNWN
;
A
#
# COMPACT_ATOMS: atom_id res chain seq x y z
N MET A 1 8.88 6.43 19.00
CA MET A 1 7.65 6.83 19.75
C MET A 1 6.66 5.70 19.64
N ASP A 2 6.19 5.19 20.77
CA ASP A 2 5.17 4.14 20.73
C ASP A 2 3.82 4.73 20.27
N ALA A 3 3.25 4.13 19.23
CA ALA A 3 1.97 4.53 18.68
C ALA A 3 0.86 4.37 19.72
N THR A 4 0.04 5.39 19.85
CA THR A 4 -1.13 5.37 20.75
C THR A 4 -2.31 4.66 20.07
N PRO A 5 -3.34 4.20 20.81
CA PRO A 5 -4.56 3.68 20.21
C PRO A 5 -5.25 4.65 19.23
N ARG A 6 -5.13 5.97 19.47
CA ARG A 6 -5.68 7.00 18.58
C ARG A 6 -4.95 7.02 17.22
N ASP A 7 -3.63 6.81 17.22
CA ASP A 7 -2.85 6.74 15.98
C ASP A 7 -3.27 5.54 15.13
N VAL A 8 -3.49 4.38 15.74
CA VAL A 8 -3.91 3.16 15.02
C VAL A 8 -5.28 3.37 14.36
N VAL A 9 -6.25 3.99 15.02
CA VAL A 9 -7.56 4.30 14.42
C VAL A 9 -7.40 5.23 13.23
N GLY A 10 -6.61 6.29 13.36
CA GLY A 10 -6.33 7.22 12.25
C GLY A 10 -5.67 6.53 11.05
N TRP A 11 -4.74 5.61 11.28
CA TRP A 11 -4.12 4.83 10.21
C TRP A 11 -5.10 3.90 9.50
N ILE A 12 -6.02 3.29 10.25
CA ILE A 12 -7.08 2.44 9.65
C ILE A 12 -8.01 3.29 8.78
N ASP A 13 -8.41 4.49 9.24
CA ASP A 13 -9.23 5.42 8.46
C ASP A 13 -8.52 5.87 7.16
N GLU A 14 -7.19 6.09 7.23
CA GLU A 14 -6.39 6.40 6.05
C GLU A 14 -6.34 5.23 5.05
N ILE A 15 -6.16 4.00 5.53
CA ILE A 15 -6.20 2.80 4.69
C ILE A 15 -7.60 2.64 4.08
N GLU A 16 -8.67 2.87 4.84
CA GLU A 16 -10.05 2.73 4.38
C GLU A 16 -10.39 3.70 3.24
N THR A 17 -9.98 4.96 3.37
CA THR A 17 -10.30 6.02 2.39
C THR A 17 -9.34 6.09 1.21
N PHE A 18 -8.23 5.36 1.26
CA PHE A 18 -7.18 5.41 0.25
C PHE A 18 -7.63 4.99 -1.16
N PRO A 19 -8.41 3.88 -1.35
CA PRO A 19 -8.84 3.47 -2.69
C PRO A 19 -9.62 4.55 -3.44
N ASP A 20 -10.54 5.23 -2.77
CA ASP A 20 -11.35 6.30 -3.36
C ASP A 20 -10.48 7.50 -3.74
N LYS A 21 -9.53 7.88 -2.87
CA LYS A 21 -8.56 8.95 -3.15
C LYS A 21 -7.69 8.61 -4.35
N LEU A 22 -7.17 7.38 -4.42
CA LEU A 22 -6.38 6.93 -5.56
C LEU A 22 -7.21 6.94 -6.85
N HIS A 23 -8.41 6.36 -6.82
CA HIS A 23 -9.31 6.32 -7.98
C HIS A 23 -9.62 7.73 -8.50
N LEU A 24 -9.95 8.67 -7.62
CA LEU A 24 -10.23 10.06 -7.98
C LEU A 24 -9.05 10.71 -8.74
N GLU A 25 -7.82 10.41 -8.33
CA GLU A 25 -6.62 11.01 -8.92
C GLU A 25 -6.20 10.38 -10.25
N VAL A 26 -6.58 9.12 -10.55
CA VAL A 26 -6.03 8.40 -11.70
C VAL A 26 -7.05 7.95 -12.74
N SER A 27 -8.35 7.87 -12.42
CA SER A 27 -9.37 7.29 -13.29
C SER A 27 -9.58 8.04 -14.62
N HIS A 28 -9.24 9.32 -14.65
CA HIS A 28 -9.38 10.19 -15.83
C HIS A 28 -8.08 10.37 -16.62
N LEU A 29 -6.96 9.77 -16.15
CA LEU A 29 -5.68 9.90 -16.83
C LEU A 29 -5.64 9.11 -18.14
N SER A 30 -5.17 9.77 -19.19
CA SER A 30 -4.92 9.12 -20.48
C SER A 30 -3.75 8.14 -20.42
N LYS A 31 -3.68 7.22 -21.39
CA LYS A 31 -2.57 6.28 -21.50
C LYS A 31 -1.18 6.96 -21.49
N PRO A 32 -0.93 8.04 -22.27
CA PRO A 32 0.35 8.75 -22.19
C PRO A 32 0.66 9.33 -20.81
N GLN A 33 -0.37 9.80 -20.07
CA GLN A 33 -0.18 10.31 -18.71
C GLN A 33 0.17 9.18 -17.74
N LEU A 34 -0.51 8.04 -17.85
CA LEU A 34 -0.21 6.85 -17.03
C LEU A 34 1.20 6.31 -17.30
N ASP A 35 1.71 6.44 -18.51
CA ASP A 35 3.03 5.99 -18.92
C ASP A 35 4.14 7.05 -18.68
N THR A 36 3.81 8.16 -17.99
CA THR A 36 4.78 9.20 -17.62
C THR A 36 5.44 8.88 -16.29
N PRO A 37 6.78 8.90 -16.20
CA PRO A 37 7.48 8.72 -14.92
C PRO A 37 7.23 9.86 -13.94
N TYR A 38 7.06 9.53 -12.65
CA TYR A 38 6.82 10.56 -11.63
C TYR A 38 8.07 11.42 -11.34
N ARG A 39 9.26 10.91 -11.66
CA ARG A 39 10.56 11.62 -11.66
C ARG A 39 11.49 11.01 -12.72
N GLU A 40 12.62 11.65 -12.97
CA GLU A 40 13.69 11.07 -13.81
C GLU A 40 14.12 9.70 -13.24
N GLU A 41 14.26 8.71 -14.13
CA GLU A 41 14.54 7.30 -13.78
C GLU A 41 13.59 6.66 -12.76
N GLY A 42 12.44 7.29 -12.51
CA GLY A 42 11.41 6.76 -11.62
C GLY A 42 10.38 5.92 -12.35
N TRP A 43 9.54 5.25 -11.57
CA TRP A 43 8.40 4.48 -12.11
C TRP A 43 7.37 5.39 -12.78
N THR A 44 6.69 4.87 -13.79
CA THR A 44 5.50 5.50 -14.36
C THR A 44 4.34 5.48 -13.37
N ILE A 45 3.33 6.34 -13.57
CA ILE A 45 2.09 6.29 -12.75
C ILE A 45 1.48 4.89 -12.79
N ARG A 46 1.46 4.25 -13.96
CA ARG A 46 0.98 2.87 -14.14
C ARG A 46 1.72 1.90 -13.22
N GLN A 47 3.04 1.91 -13.24
CA GLN A 47 3.85 1.05 -12.38
C GLN A 47 3.62 1.34 -10.88
N VAL A 48 3.47 2.60 -10.50
CA VAL A 48 3.13 2.98 -9.12
C VAL A 48 1.80 2.36 -8.68
N ILE A 49 0.77 2.38 -9.54
CA ILE A 49 -0.55 1.81 -9.21
C ILE A 49 -0.48 0.29 -9.05
N HIS A 50 0.20 -0.41 -9.96
CA HIS A 50 0.39 -1.86 -9.86
C HIS A 50 1.22 -2.23 -8.63
N HIS A 51 2.29 -1.46 -8.33
CA HIS A 51 3.09 -1.64 -7.12
C HIS A 51 2.27 -1.46 -5.83
N ILE A 52 1.37 -0.49 -5.77
CA ILE A 52 0.47 -0.32 -4.61
C ILE A 52 -0.38 -1.57 -4.41
N ALA A 53 -0.94 -2.14 -5.47
CA ALA A 53 -1.74 -3.36 -5.39
C ALA A 53 -0.92 -4.53 -4.82
N ASP A 54 0.26 -4.76 -5.36
CA ASP A 54 1.17 -5.83 -4.91
C ASP A 54 1.66 -5.63 -3.48
N SER A 55 2.08 -4.40 -3.15
CA SER A 55 2.58 -4.08 -1.81
C SER A 55 1.48 -4.26 -0.75
N HIS A 56 0.26 -3.79 -1.02
CA HIS A 56 -0.84 -3.89 -0.08
C HIS A 56 -1.37 -5.34 0.04
N LEU A 57 -1.31 -6.14 -1.03
CA LEU A 57 -1.58 -7.58 -0.98
C LEU A 57 -0.57 -8.31 -0.06
N ASN A 58 0.71 -7.99 -0.19
CA ASN A 58 1.74 -8.48 0.73
C ASN A 58 1.49 -7.99 2.16
N GLY A 59 1.05 -6.75 2.33
CA GLY A 59 0.74 -6.16 3.63
C GLY A 59 -0.33 -6.91 4.41
N ILE A 60 -1.49 -7.15 3.82
CA ILE A 60 -2.56 -7.91 4.47
C ILE A 60 -2.14 -9.36 4.76
N SER A 61 -1.34 -9.96 3.86
CA SER A 61 -0.82 -11.32 4.06
C SER A 61 0.11 -11.39 5.27
N ARG A 62 1.04 -10.43 5.40
CA ARG A 62 1.95 -10.32 6.55
C ARG A 62 1.20 -10.12 7.87
N ILE A 63 0.16 -9.29 7.86
CA ILE A 63 -0.71 -9.10 9.05
C ILE A 63 -1.40 -10.40 9.43
N LYS A 64 -1.94 -11.13 8.46
CA LYS A 64 -2.59 -12.42 8.73
C LYS A 64 -1.61 -13.45 9.29
N PHE A 65 -0.41 -13.55 8.73
CA PHE A 65 0.63 -14.42 9.28
C PHE A 65 0.99 -14.03 10.72
N ALA A 66 1.20 -12.75 11.01
CA ALA A 66 1.48 -12.29 12.36
C ALA A 66 0.33 -12.58 13.35
N LEU A 67 -0.93 -12.65 12.88
CA LEU A 67 -2.09 -12.96 13.70
C LEU A 67 -2.28 -14.46 13.97
N THR A 68 -1.84 -15.31 13.05
CA THR A 68 -2.12 -16.77 13.08
C THR A 68 -0.92 -17.62 13.45
N GLU A 69 0.29 -17.14 13.21
CA GLU A 69 1.54 -17.85 13.47
C GLU A 69 2.29 -17.25 14.66
N ASP A 70 3.22 -18.01 15.24
CA ASP A 70 4.06 -17.55 16.35
C ASP A 70 5.32 -16.87 15.83
N CYS A 71 5.34 -15.54 15.87
CA CYS A 71 6.44 -14.69 15.41
C CYS A 71 7.03 -15.10 14.04
N PRO A 72 6.21 -15.17 12.97
CA PRO A 72 6.62 -15.72 11.69
C PRO A 72 7.66 -14.83 11.00
N THR A 73 8.56 -15.45 10.24
CA THR A 73 9.41 -14.71 9.30
C THR A 73 8.62 -14.45 8.00
N ILE A 74 8.46 -13.18 7.65
CA ILE A 74 7.74 -12.80 6.42
C ILE A 74 8.69 -12.86 5.21
N GLN A 75 8.11 -13.07 4.02
CA GLN A 75 8.86 -13.07 2.76
C GLN A 75 8.94 -11.64 2.20
N PRO A 76 10.14 -11.06 2.02
CA PRO A 76 10.33 -9.84 1.24
C PRO A 76 10.24 -10.16 -0.25
N TYR A 77 9.98 -9.14 -1.07
CA TYR A 77 10.00 -9.26 -2.53
C TYR A 77 10.79 -8.10 -3.16
N ASN A 78 11.39 -8.37 -4.30
CA ASN A 78 12.13 -7.36 -5.05
C ASN A 78 11.15 -6.54 -5.90
N GLN A 79 10.72 -5.40 -5.39
CA GLN A 79 9.73 -4.53 -6.02
C GLN A 79 10.15 -4.02 -7.40
N ASP A 80 11.44 -3.77 -7.61
CA ASP A 80 11.93 -3.26 -8.90
C ASP A 80 11.84 -4.35 -9.97
N ARG A 81 12.19 -5.59 -9.63
CA ARG A 81 12.03 -6.73 -10.54
C ARG A 81 10.56 -7.06 -10.81
N TRP A 82 9.68 -6.88 -9.82
CA TRP A 82 8.25 -7.06 -10.05
C TRP A 82 7.72 -6.01 -11.02
N ALA A 83 8.18 -4.76 -10.91
CA ALA A 83 7.78 -3.68 -11.80
C ALA A 83 8.24 -3.87 -13.27
N GLU A 84 9.10 -4.85 -13.55
CA GLU A 84 9.53 -5.25 -14.90
C GLU A 84 8.69 -6.39 -15.49
N LEU A 85 7.80 -7.01 -14.70
CA LEU A 85 6.94 -8.10 -15.16
C LEU A 85 5.85 -7.59 -16.12
N SER A 86 5.36 -8.47 -16.98
CA SER A 86 4.43 -8.13 -18.05
C SER A 86 3.09 -7.58 -17.60
N ASP A 87 2.62 -7.98 -16.41
CA ASP A 87 1.38 -7.50 -15.82
C ASP A 87 1.42 -6.01 -15.43
N TYR A 88 2.61 -5.44 -15.21
CA TYR A 88 2.78 -3.99 -14.99
C TYR A 88 2.50 -3.14 -16.24
N SER A 89 2.35 -3.75 -17.42
CA SER A 89 1.90 -3.08 -18.66
C SER A 89 0.38 -3.09 -18.84
N MET A 90 -0.37 -3.81 -18.00
CA MET A 90 -1.82 -3.94 -18.09
C MET A 90 -2.55 -2.61 -17.81
N ASP A 91 -3.86 -2.61 -18.11
CA ASP A 91 -4.76 -1.54 -17.70
C ASP A 91 -4.83 -1.46 -16.17
N ILE A 92 -4.81 -0.23 -15.65
CA ILE A 92 -4.80 0.02 -14.19
C ILE A 92 -6.08 -0.41 -13.47
N ASN A 93 -7.20 -0.60 -14.19
CA ASN A 93 -8.50 -0.94 -13.59
C ASN A 93 -8.43 -2.24 -12.80
N SER A 94 -7.67 -3.24 -13.24
CA SER A 94 -7.48 -4.49 -12.51
C SER A 94 -6.86 -4.25 -11.13
N SER A 95 -5.84 -3.42 -11.04
CA SER A 95 -5.21 -3.06 -9.76
C SER A 95 -6.09 -2.15 -8.90
N LEU A 96 -6.83 -1.21 -9.49
CA LEU A 96 -7.79 -0.38 -8.74
C LEU A 96 -8.89 -1.23 -8.10
N GLN A 97 -9.44 -2.21 -8.83
CA GLN A 97 -10.43 -3.15 -8.30
C GLN A 97 -9.84 -4.03 -7.19
N LEU A 98 -8.62 -4.55 -7.39
CA LEU A 98 -7.91 -5.34 -6.38
C LEU A 98 -7.69 -4.51 -5.10
N ILE A 99 -7.18 -3.28 -5.21
CA ILE A 99 -6.96 -2.39 -4.07
C ILE A 99 -8.27 -2.11 -3.33
N SER A 100 -9.36 -1.82 -4.05
CA SER A 100 -10.66 -1.55 -3.44
C SER A 100 -11.18 -2.75 -2.62
N GLY A 101 -11.26 -3.92 -3.22
CA GLY A 101 -11.72 -5.13 -2.52
C GLY A 101 -10.79 -5.56 -1.38
N LEU A 102 -9.47 -5.41 -1.59
CA LEU A 102 -8.46 -5.71 -0.58
C LEU A 102 -8.62 -4.81 0.65
N HIS A 103 -8.74 -3.50 0.47
CA HIS A 103 -8.85 -2.53 1.54
C HIS A 103 -10.15 -2.68 2.34
N GLN A 104 -11.27 -2.99 1.70
CA GLN A 104 -12.52 -3.31 2.40
C GLN A 104 -12.34 -4.49 3.39
N ARG A 105 -11.71 -5.58 2.93
CA ARG A 105 -11.42 -6.74 3.78
C ARG A 105 -10.39 -6.41 4.84
N TRP A 106 -9.39 -5.64 4.49
CA TRP A 106 -8.29 -5.28 5.37
C TRP A 106 -8.77 -4.43 6.53
N THR A 107 -9.48 -3.34 6.26
CA THR A 107 -10.00 -2.44 7.30
C THR A 107 -11.01 -3.12 8.21
N HIS A 108 -11.86 -4.02 7.67
CA HIS A 108 -12.72 -4.85 8.49
C HIS A 108 -11.91 -5.70 9.49
N LEU A 109 -10.84 -6.37 9.04
CA LEU A 109 -9.95 -7.13 9.90
C LEU A 109 -9.26 -6.23 10.94
N LEU A 110 -8.68 -5.11 10.52
CA LEU A 110 -7.93 -4.21 11.40
C LEU A 110 -8.80 -3.61 12.51
N ARG A 111 -10.08 -3.28 12.21
CA ARG A 111 -11.04 -2.76 13.18
C ARG A 111 -11.46 -3.80 14.24
N SER A 112 -11.30 -5.09 13.95
CA SER A 112 -11.61 -6.17 14.90
C SER A 112 -10.48 -6.52 15.86
N LEU A 113 -9.26 -5.95 15.67
CA LEU A 113 -8.09 -6.32 16.46
C LEU A 113 -8.14 -5.75 17.87
N ASP A 114 -7.85 -6.59 18.85
CA ASP A 114 -7.66 -6.19 20.23
C ASP A 114 -6.21 -5.72 20.52
N LYS A 115 -5.98 -5.22 21.75
CA LYS A 115 -4.66 -4.72 22.16
C LYS A 115 -3.57 -5.79 22.13
N LYS A 116 -3.91 -7.06 22.42
CA LYS A 116 -2.95 -8.17 22.42
C LYS A 116 -2.53 -8.53 21.00
N GLN A 117 -3.49 -8.49 20.06
CA GLN A 117 -3.21 -8.72 18.65
C GLN A 117 -2.37 -7.61 18.04
N LEU A 118 -2.59 -6.36 18.40
CA LEU A 118 -1.82 -5.21 17.87
C LEU A 118 -0.35 -5.22 18.28
N ILE A 119 0.02 -5.90 19.36
CA ILE A 119 1.43 -6.04 19.80
C ILE A 119 2.08 -7.35 19.37
N ARG A 120 1.41 -8.18 18.58
CA ARG A 120 2.03 -9.38 18.02
C ARG A 120 3.21 -9.02 17.12
N GLU A 121 4.19 -9.91 17.07
CA GLU A 121 5.44 -9.70 16.38
C GLU A 121 5.57 -10.59 15.15
N PHE A 122 6.42 -10.16 14.25
CA PHE A 122 6.90 -10.93 13.10
C PHE A 122 8.35 -10.52 12.80
N ILE A 123 9.08 -11.36 12.07
CA ILE A 123 10.46 -11.09 11.67
C ILE A 123 10.48 -10.65 10.21
N HIS A 124 11.02 -9.45 9.96
CA HIS A 124 11.40 -9.03 8.61
C HIS A 124 12.88 -9.33 8.39
N PRO A 125 13.28 -10.07 7.33
CA PRO A 125 14.67 -10.50 7.13
C PRO A 125 15.71 -9.38 7.14
N GLU A 126 15.32 -8.18 6.69
CA GLU A 126 16.23 -7.03 6.60
C GLU A 126 16.18 -6.11 7.83
N SER A 127 15.02 -5.96 8.48
CA SER A 127 14.81 -5.01 9.57
C SER A 127 14.56 -5.65 10.94
N GLY A 128 14.63 -6.99 11.02
CA GLY A 128 14.48 -7.72 12.28
C GLY A 128 13.04 -7.78 12.80
N ILE A 129 12.90 -7.91 14.12
CA ILE A 129 11.59 -8.03 14.78
C ILE A 129 10.79 -6.75 14.61
N GLN A 130 9.56 -6.90 14.16
CA GLN A 130 8.59 -5.83 13.93
C GLN A 130 7.30 -6.12 14.70
N VAL A 131 6.58 -5.06 15.08
CA VAL A 131 5.30 -5.16 15.77
C VAL A 131 4.15 -4.84 14.81
N LEU A 132 3.07 -5.62 14.87
CA LEU A 132 1.95 -5.52 13.93
C LEU A 132 1.37 -4.10 13.83
N LYS A 133 1.17 -3.39 14.95
CA LYS A 133 0.67 -2.00 14.91
C LYS A 133 1.53 -1.07 14.05
N ASN A 134 2.86 -1.26 14.05
CA ASN A 134 3.77 -0.43 13.27
C ASN A 134 3.64 -0.73 11.76
N LEU A 135 3.32 -1.98 11.40
CA LEU A 135 3.03 -2.37 10.02
C LEU A 135 1.76 -1.67 9.50
N ILE A 136 0.73 -1.51 10.34
CA ILE A 136 -0.48 -0.74 9.98
C ILE A 136 -0.10 0.71 9.65
N GLY A 137 0.69 1.37 10.51
CA GLY A 137 1.18 2.74 10.28
C GLY A 137 2.03 2.85 9.02
N HIS A 138 2.89 1.85 8.76
CA HIS A 138 3.69 1.80 7.54
C HIS A 138 2.81 1.81 6.28
N TYR A 139 1.75 1.01 6.22
CA TYR A 139 0.89 0.95 5.04
C TYR A 139 -0.04 2.17 4.88
N ALA A 140 -0.47 2.79 5.96
CA ALA A 140 -1.14 4.09 5.92
C ALA A 140 -0.23 5.17 5.31
N TRP A 141 1.04 5.21 5.73
CA TRP A 141 2.06 6.09 5.16
C TRP A 141 2.38 5.72 3.70
N HIS A 142 2.54 4.43 3.38
CA HIS A 142 2.92 3.93 2.05
C HIS A 142 1.91 4.37 0.97
N GLY A 143 0.61 4.20 1.22
CA GLY A 143 -0.43 4.67 0.30
C GLY A 143 -0.34 6.18 0.05
N LYS A 144 -0.24 6.98 1.13
CA LYS A 144 -0.10 8.44 1.03
C LYS A 144 1.16 8.86 0.28
N HIS A 145 2.28 8.19 0.53
CA HIS A 145 3.55 8.46 -0.12
C HIS A 145 3.45 8.29 -1.64
N HIS A 146 2.93 7.17 -2.11
CA HIS A 146 2.77 6.91 -3.54
C HIS A 146 1.70 7.80 -4.19
N LEU A 147 0.60 8.08 -3.51
CA LEU A 147 -0.37 9.07 -3.97
C LEU A 147 0.27 10.46 -4.11
N GLY A 148 1.17 10.82 -3.18
CA GLY A 148 1.97 12.04 -3.23
C GLY A 148 2.84 12.14 -4.49
N HIS A 149 3.43 11.04 -4.96
CA HIS A 149 4.17 11.02 -6.22
C HIS A 149 3.28 11.36 -7.41
N ILE A 150 2.08 10.76 -7.48
CA ILE A 150 1.11 10.99 -8.56
C ILE A 150 0.61 12.44 -8.54
N THR A 151 0.14 12.93 -7.40
CA THR A 151 -0.41 14.28 -7.28
C THR A 151 0.63 15.36 -7.52
N THR A 152 1.89 15.14 -7.10
CA THR A 152 2.99 16.06 -7.37
C THR A 152 3.33 16.12 -8.85
N LEU A 153 3.36 14.97 -9.55
CA LEU A 153 3.55 14.94 -10.99
C LEU A 153 2.41 15.67 -11.72
N LYS A 154 1.14 15.40 -11.36
CA LYS A 154 -0.03 16.07 -11.94
C LYS A 154 0.07 17.59 -11.82
N LYS A 155 0.40 18.09 -10.63
CA LYS A 155 0.60 19.53 -10.38
C LYS A 155 1.72 20.11 -11.25
N ARG A 156 2.88 19.43 -11.31
CA ARG A 156 4.03 19.87 -12.12
C ARG A 156 3.73 19.91 -13.62
N LYS A 157 2.85 19.04 -14.10
CA LYS A 157 2.44 18.94 -15.51
C LYS A 157 1.17 19.70 -15.84
N ASN A 158 0.54 20.36 -14.85
CA ASN A 158 -0.75 21.03 -14.98
C ASN A 158 -1.86 20.09 -15.51
N TRP A 159 -1.88 18.84 -15.05
CA TRP A 159 -2.94 17.90 -15.34
C TRP A 159 -4.07 18.07 -14.31
N ASN A 160 -5.24 18.39 -14.80
CA ASN A 160 -6.45 18.52 -13.98
C ASN A 160 -7.07 17.15 -13.73
#